data_948225749bc337ce54dbf6aed0fdbafe
#
_entry.id   948225749bc337ce54dbf6aed0fdbafe
#
_cell.length_a   1.000
_cell.length_b   1.000
_cell.length_c   1.000
_cell.angle_alpha   90.00
_cell.angle_beta   90.00
_cell.angle_gamma   90.00
#
_symmetry.space_group_name_H-M   'P 1'
#
loop_
_entity.id
_entity.type
_entity.pdbx_description
1 polymer ?
#
loop_
_entity_poly.entity_id
_entity_poly.type
_entity_poly.pdbx_seq_one_letter_code
_entity_poly.pdbx_strand_id
1 'polypeptide(L)'
;MKRSGRSGFWQLLPRARRTIVGAGREEGTSLFEFALVLPLLMMLLVGIIKGGIFFYDYVVLADAVATGARTLATNRGNGNACTLAETALKNAAYNLNQSLITIQPETFTGGGGSTCTALAPNDAVTVSATYPCDMTIPFLGANFWPNCTLSSQTTVRVE
;
A
#
# COMPACT_ATOMS: atom_id res chain seq x y z
N MET A 1 -36.32 -8.06 94.87
CA MET A 1 -37.30 -7.22 94.11
C MET A 1 -36.58 -6.06 93.48
N LYS A 2 -36.45 -6.03 92.16
CA LYS A 2 -36.61 -4.90 91.28
C LYS A 2 -36.03 -5.16 89.90
N ARG A 3 -36.85 -5.25 88.94
CA ARG A 3 -36.49 -5.37 87.49
C ARG A 3 -35.96 -4.01 87.04
N SER A 4 -34.90 -4.04 86.31
CA SER A 4 -34.43 -2.88 85.56
C SER A 4 -34.33 -3.22 84.08
N GLY A 5 -34.95 -2.38 83.31
CA GLY A 5 -35.21 -2.53 81.88
C GLY A 5 -33.99 -2.41 80.98
N ARG A 6 -33.97 -3.21 79.94
CA ARG A 6 -33.04 -3.08 78.82
C ARG A 6 -33.70 -2.17 77.78
N SER A 7 -33.25 -0.94 77.78
CA SER A 7 -33.59 0.08 76.83
C SER A 7 -32.77 -0.16 75.57
N GLY A 8 -33.43 -0.15 74.45
CA GLY A 8 -32.90 -0.42 73.12
C GLY A 8 -31.86 0.53 72.57
N PHE A 9 -30.78 -0.05 72.16
CA PHE A 9 -29.66 0.68 71.50
C PHE A 9 -29.56 0.35 69.99
N TRP A 10 -30.66 -0.12 69.42
CA TRP A 10 -30.57 -0.60 67.99
C TRP A 10 -31.28 0.29 66.97
N GLN A 11 -31.47 1.57 67.21
CA GLN A 11 -32.22 2.43 66.27
C GLN A 11 -31.44 3.60 65.64
N LEU A 12 -30.14 3.48 65.43
CA LEU A 12 -29.40 4.52 64.73
C LEU A 12 -28.42 3.95 63.70
N LEU A 13 -28.91 3.09 62.82
CA LEU A 13 -28.21 2.86 61.59
C LEU A 13 -28.89 3.71 60.49
N PRO A 14 -28.25 4.75 59.97
CA PRO A 14 -28.78 5.44 58.81
C PRO A 14 -28.76 4.44 57.66
N ARG A 15 -29.90 4.12 57.10
CA ARG A 15 -30.02 3.49 55.81
C ARG A 15 -29.34 4.40 54.79
N ALA A 16 -28.08 4.12 54.50
CA ALA A 16 -27.44 4.64 53.31
C ALA A 16 -28.25 4.18 52.11
N ARG A 17 -29.21 4.98 51.69
CA ARG A 17 -29.80 4.88 50.34
C ARG A 17 -28.65 5.05 49.38
N ARG A 18 -28.14 3.97 48.89
CA ARG A 18 -27.37 3.98 47.63
C ARG A 18 -28.31 4.51 46.58
N THR A 19 -28.30 5.80 46.36
CA THR A 19 -28.72 6.37 45.09
C THR A 19 -27.72 5.83 44.05
N ILE A 20 -28.10 4.74 43.43
CA ILE A 20 -27.51 4.33 42.14
C ILE A 20 -28.00 5.43 41.21
N VAL A 21 -27.21 6.48 41.12
CA VAL A 21 -27.36 7.50 40.08
C VAL A 21 -27.22 6.76 38.77
N GLY A 22 -28.30 6.73 38.02
CA GLY A 22 -28.34 6.15 36.69
C GLY A 22 -27.50 6.95 35.69
N ALA A 23 -26.18 6.86 35.83
CA ALA A 23 -25.20 7.42 34.90
C ALA A 23 -24.87 6.46 33.76
N GLY A 24 -25.82 5.60 33.36
CA GLY A 24 -25.51 4.48 32.47
C GLY A 24 -26.29 4.44 31.17
N ARG A 25 -27.14 5.39 30.84
CA ARG A 25 -27.98 5.28 29.63
C ARG A 25 -27.50 6.11 28.45
N GLU A 26 -26.87 7.24 28.67
CA GLU A 26 -26.39 8.10 27.58
C GLU A 26 -24.99 7.71 27.11
N GLU A 27 -24.10 7.28 28.02
CA GLU A 27 -22.76 6.80 27.66
C GLU A 27 -22.78 5.50 26.85
N GLY A 28 -23.77 4.62 27.08
CA GLY A 28 -23.94 3.38 26.32
C GLY A 28 -24.40 3.61 24.87
N THR A 29 -25.21 4.64 24.63
CA THR A 29 -25.69 4.97 23.28
C THR A 29 -24.55 5.51 22.42
N SER A 30 -23.75 6.40 22.95
CA SER A 30 -22.56 6.96 22.25
C SER A 30 -21.54 5.88 21.92
N LEU A 31 -21.30 4.94 22.82
CA LEU A 31 -20.40 3.81 22.60
C LEU A 31 -20.92 2.87 21.49
N PHE A 32 -22.23 2.65 21.43
CA PHE A 32 -22.85 1.85 20.39
C PHE A 32 -22.76 2.55 19.01
N GLU A 33 -23.01 3.84 18.94
CA GLU A 33 -22.85 4.64 17.71
C GLU A 33 -21.41 4.60 17.22
N PHE A 34 -20.42 4.77 18.11
CA PHE A 34 -19.00 4.65 17.77
C PHE A 34 -18.64 3.25 17.27
N ALA A 35 -19.14 2.20 17.93
CA ALA A 35 -18.87 0.82 17.53
C ALA A 35 -19.40 0.50 16.12
N LEU A 36 -20.47 1.18 15.69
CA LEU A 36 -21.05 1.01 14.35
C LEU A 36 -20.23 1.75 13.28
N VAL A 37 -19.68 2.91 13.61
CA VAL A 37 -18.86 3.71 12.68
C VAL A 37 -17.41 3.18 12.59
N LEU A 38 -16.88 2.56 13.65
CA LEU A 38 -15.51 2.09 13.73
C LEU A 38 -15.11 1.12 12.60
N PRO A 39 -15.92 0.12 12.21
CA PRO A 39 -15.58 -0.76 11.09
C PRO A 39 -15.45 -0.02 9.76
N LEU A 40 -16.34 0.96 9.52
CA LEU A 40 -16.30 1.77 8.31
C LEU A 40 -15.01 2.60 8.25
N LEU A 41 -14.64 3.20 9.38
CA LEU A 41 -13.43 4.01 9.50
C LEU A 41 -12.16 3.19 9.34
N MET A 42 -12.14 1.96 9.89
CA MET A 42 -11.04 1.01 9.69
C MET A 42 -10.90 0.59 8.22
N MET A 43 -12.01 0.32 7.53
CA MET A 43 -12.00 -0.04 6.11
C MET A 43 -11.45 1.12 5.26
N LEU A 44 -11.85 2.35 5.55
CA LEU A 44 -11.34 3.54 4.88
C LEU A 44 -9.84 3.72 5.12
N LEU A 45 -9.39 3.56 6.35
CA LEU A 45 -7.98 3.67 6.72
C LEU A 45 -7.11 2.64 6.00
N VAL A 46 -7.54 1.37 5.98
CA VAL A 46 -6.86 0.30 5.23
C VAL A 46 -6.82 0.62 3.72
N GLY A 47 -7.91 1.16 3.17
CA GLY A 47 -7.97 1.57 1.77
C GLY A 47 -6.95 2.67 1.43
N ILE A 48 -6.80 3.67 2.29
CA ILE A 48 -5.80 4.74 2.12
C ILE A 48 -4.38 4.19 2.17
N ILE A 49 -4.08 3.31 3.15
CA ILE A 49 -2.75 2.72 3.29
C ILE A 49 -2.40 1.86 2.06
N LYS A 50 -3.31 0.97 1.66
CA LYS A 50 -3.08 0.10 0.48
C LYS A 50 -2.98 0.91 -0.81
N GLY A 51 -3.82 1.94 -0.97
CA GLY A 51 -3.73 2.87 -2.09
C GLY A 51 -2.40 3.61 -2.13
N GLY A 52 -1.90 4.05 -0.98
CA GLY A 52 -0.59 4.71 -0.87
C GLY A 52 0.56 3.80 -1.29
N ILE A 53 0.56 2.53 -0.86
CA ILE A 53 1.58 1.54 -1.27
C ILE A 53 1.51 1.31 -2.78
N PHE A 54 0.30 1.13 -3.33
CA PHE A 54 0.10 0.94 -4.76
C PHE A 54 0.67 2.11 -5.60
N PHE A 55 0.39 3.35 -5.21
CA PHE A 55 0.92 4.52 -5.89
C PHE A 55 2.44 4.64 -5.76
N TYR A 56 2.97 4.31 -4.58
CA TYR A 56 4.41 4.27 -4.37
C TYR A 56 5.10 3.29 -5.30
N ASP A 57 4.63 2.04 -5.36
CA ASP A 57 5.18 1.00 -6.23
C ASP A 57 5.09 1.41 -7.71
N TYR A 58 3.97 2.05 -8.11
CA TYR A 58 3.81 2.55 -9.47
C TYR A 58 4.83 3.64 -9.83
N VAL A 59 5.06 4.60 -8.94
CA VAL A 59 6.03 5.68 -9.18
C VAL A 59 7.45 5.13 -9.25
N VAL A 60 7.81 4.22 -8.35
CA VAL A 60 9.13 3.57 -8.35
C VAL A 60 9.34 2.77 -9.64
N LEU A 61 8.33 2.02 -10.08
CA LEU A 61 8.40 1.27 -11.35
C LEU A 61 8.56 2.21 -12.54
N ALA A 62 7.82 3.31 -12.58
CA ALA A 62 7.88 4.29 -13.67
C ALA A 62 9.27 4.96 -13.76
N ASP A 63 9.84 5.33 -12.63
CA ASP A 63 11.19 5.91 -12.57
C ASP A 63 12.27 4.90 -12.98
N ALA A 64 12.13 3.65 -12.53
CA ALA A 64 13.03 2.57 -12.91
C ALA A 64 13.02 2.32 -14.42
N VAL A 65 11.85 2.27 -15.05
CA VAL A 65 11.69 2.10 -16.50
C VAL A 65 12.29 3.29 -17.25
N ALA A 66 12.08 4.52 -16.78
CA ALA A 66 12.68 5.71 -17.38
C ALA A 66 14.22 5.69 -17.29
N THR A 67 14.76 5.22 -16.17
CA THR A 67 16.21 5.08 -15.98
C THR A 67 16.79 4.02 -16.91
N GLY A 68 16.13 2.87 -17.05
CA GLY A 68 16.51 1.83 -17.99
C GLY A 68 16.51 2.32 -19.43
N ALA A 69 15.45 3.02 -19.85
CA ALA A 69 15.33 3.57 -21.19
C ALA A 69 16.42 4.61 -21.51
N ARG A 70 16.75 5.49 -20.58
CA ARG A 70 17.85 6.46 -20.72
C ARG A 70 19.20 5.75 -20.83
N THR A 71 19.44 4.72 -20.00
CA THR A 71 20.68 3.95 -20.04
C THR A 71 20.84 3.26 -21.40
N LEU A 72 19.76 2.73 -21.94
CA LEU A 72 19.75 2.13 -23.27
C LEU A 72 20.10 3.15 -24.35
N ALA A 73 19.47 4.32 -24.34
CA ALA A 73 19.71 5.38 -25.33
C ALA A 73 21.15 5.91 -25.31
N THR A 74 21.75 6.02 -24.11
CA THR A 74 23.13 6.54 -23.96
C THR A 74 24.22 5.51 -24.28
N ASN A 75 23.92 4.23 -24.22
CA ASN A 75 24.86 3.13 -24.49
C ASN A 75 24.70 2.54 -25.89
N ARG A 76 24.22 3.30 -26.86
CA ARG A 76 24.11 2.86 -28.25
C ARG A 76 25.48 2.39 -28.79
N GLY A 77 25.46 1.39 -29.64
CA GLY A 77 26.67 0.81 -30.19
C GLY A 77 27.46 -0.10 -29.26
N ASN A 78 27.02 -0.24 -28.01
CA ASN A 78 27.60 -1.20 -27.10
C ASN A 78 26.82 -2.54 -27.22
N GLY A 79 27.56 -3.64 -27.48
CA GLY A 79 26.94 -4.97 -27.60
C GLY A 79 26.12 -5.43 -26.37
N ASN A 80 26.32 -4.79 -25.23
CA ASN A 80 25.66 -5.10 -23.96
C ASN A 80 24.63 -4.02 -23.54
N ALA A 81 24.19 -3.15 -24.43
CA ALA A 81 23.31 -2.04 -24.10
C ALA A 81 22.03 -2.47 -23.38
N CYS A 82 21.37 -3.55 -23.84
CA CYS A 82 20.17 -4.07 -23.19
C CYS A 82 20.42 -4.62 -21.79
N THR A 83 21.52 -5.36 -21.59
CA THR A 83 21.84 -5.91 -20.27
C THR A 83 22.20 -4.79 -19.28
N LEU A 84 22.81 -3.72 -19.75
CA LEU A 84 23.09 -2.52 -18.94
C LEU A 84 21.80 -1.80 -18.59
N ALA A 85 20.88 -1.64 -19.52
CA ALA A 85 19.57 -1.03 -19.30
C ALA A 85 18.73 -1.84 -18.32
N GLU A 86 18.68 -3.16 -18.48
CA GLU A 86 17.99 -4.06 -17.56
C GLU A 86 18.57 -4.01 -16.15
N THR A 87 19.90 -3.98 -16.03
CA THR A 87 20.59 -3.84 -14.74
C THR A 87 20.30 -2.48 -14.10
N ALA A 88 20.32 -1.41 -14.88
CA ALA A 88 20.02 -0.06 -14.40
C ALA A 88 18.57 0.06 -13.93
N LEU A 89 17.62 -0.55 -14.65
CA LEU A 89 16.22 -0.62 -14.28
C LEU A 89 16.05 -1.37 -12.95
N LYS A 90 16.62 -2.55 -12.81
CA LYS A 90 16.55 -3.33 -11.56
C LYS A 90 17.18 -2.59 -10.39
N ASN A 91 18.31 -1.92 -10.59
CA ASN A 91 18.96 -1.13 -9.55
C ASN A 91 18.15 0.11 -9.15
N ALA A 92 17.48 0.75 -10.09
CA ALA A 92 16.58 1.87 -9.79
C ALA A 92 15.32 1.42 -9.02
N ALA A 93 14.87 0.20 -9.26
CA ALA A 93 13.73 -0.42 -8.56
C ALA A 93 14.14 -1.11 -7.24
N TYR A 94 15.14 -0.61 -6.51
CA TYR A 94 15.70 -1.25 -5.32
C TYR A 94 14.67 -1.46 -4.18
N ASN A 95 13.62 -0.66 -4.13
CA ASN A 95 12.55 -0.79 -3.15
C ASN A 95 11.47 -1.83 -3.51
N LEU A 96 11.48 -2.31 -4.76
CA LEU A 96 10.59 -3.36 -5.23
C LEU A 96 11.29 -4.71 -5.15
N ASN A 97 10.49 -5.78 -5.08
CA ASN A 97 11.05 -7.12 -5.20
C ASN A 97 11.50 -7.37 -6.65
N GLN A 98 12.78 -7.26 -6.90
CA GLN A 98 13.38 -7.36 -8.24
C GLN A 98 13.08 -8.68 -8.95
N SER A 99 12.83 -9.77 -8.20
CA SER A 99 12.48 -11.08 -8.77
C SER A 99 11.08 -11.12 -9.38
N LEU A 100 10.21 -10.20 -8.99
CA LEU A 100 8.82 -10.10 -9.48
C LEU A 100 8.67 -9.08 -10.63
N ILE A 101 9.71 -8.32 -10.91
CA ILE A 101 9.70 -7.39 -12.04
C ILE A 101 9.89 -8.18 -13.33
N THR A 102 8.87 -8.15 -14.19
CA THR A 102 8.95 -8.73 -15.53
C THR A 102 9.22 -7.61 -16.52
N ILE A 103 10.41 -7.65 -17.12
CA ILE A 103 10.80 -6.71 -18.17
C ILE A 103 10.32 -7.29 -19.48
N GLN A 104 9.53 -6.53 -20.22
CA GLN A 104 9.09 -6.92 -21.57
C GLN A 104 10.22 -6.66 -22.56
N PRO A 105 10.32 -7.44 -23.64
CA PRO A 105 11.30 -7.17 -24.68
C PRO A 105 11.12 -5.75 -25.22
N GLU A 106 12.23 -5.07 -25.42
CA GLU A 106 12.25 -3.72 -25.93
C GLU A 106 11.67 -3.66 -27.34
N THR A 107 10.86 -2.65 -27.60
CA THR A 107 10.32 -2.40 -28.93
C THR A 107 11.08 -1.24 -29.56
N PHE A 108 11.61 -1.47 -30.76
CA PHE A 108 12.35 -0.51 -31.53
C PHE A 108 11.49 0.02 -32.67
N THR A 109 11.37 1.34 -32.76
CA THR A 109 10.59 1.98 -33.80
C THR A 109 11.49 3.01 -34.49
N GLY A 110 11.91 2.73 -35.72
CA GLY A 110 12.81 3.59 -36.48
C GLY A 110 13.45 2.86 -37.66
N GLY A 111 14.25 3.54 -38.43
CA GLY A 111 14.74 3.07 -39.71
C GLY A 111 15.96 2.15 -39.71
N GLY A 112 16.56 1.86 -38.56
CA GLY A 112 17.91 1.28 -38.60
C GLY A 112 18.15 0.02 -37.79
N GLY A 113 17.51 -0.18 -36.67
CA GLY A 113 17.87 -1.29 -35.79
C GLY A 113 16.68 -1.95 -35.12
N SER A 114 16.60 -3.27 -35.24
CA SER A 114 15.61 -4.08 -34.50
C SER A 114 16.25 -4.81 -33.30
N THR A 115 17.48 -4.48 -32.96
CA THR A 115 18.24 -5.15 -31.91
C THR A 115 19.01 -4.15 -31.06
N CYS A 116 19.29 -4.49 -29.80
CA CYS A 116 20.05 -3.66 -28.86
C CYS A 116 21.45 -3.27 -29.34
N THR A 117 22.01 -4.04 -30.27
CA THR A 117 23.37 -3.82 -30.81
C THR A 117 23.40 -2.89 -32.02
N ALA A 118 22.24 -2.63 -32.65
CA ALA A 118 22.13 -1.91 -33.93
C ALA A 118 21.25 -0.65 -33.81
N LEU A 119 21.28 0.01 -32.66
CA LEU A 119 20.54 1.27 -32.45
C LEU A 119 21.14 2.39 -33.31
N ALA A 120 20.34 2.92 -34.22
CA ALA A 120 20.70 4.07 -35.04
C ALA A 120 20.28 5.40 -34.41
N PRO A 121 20.95 6.51 -34.74
CA PRO A 121 20.49 7.83 -34.35
C PRO A 121 19.06 8.07 -34.87
N ASN A 122 18.24 8.71 -34.05
CA ASN A 122 16.82 8.96 -34.28
C ASN A 122 15.87 7.76 -34.11
N ASP A 123 16.36 6.57 -33.81
CA ASP A 123 15.49 5.47 -33.44
C ASP A 123 14.77 5.77 -32.12
N ALA A 124 13.50 5.35 -32.00
CA ALA A 124 12.76 5.40 -30.76
C ALA A 124 12.77 4.01 -30.11
N VAL A 125 13.17 3.97 -28.86
CA VAL A 125 13.19 2.74 -28.07
C VAL A 125 12.18 2.84 -26.96
N THR A 126 11.28 1.86 -26.89
CA THR A 126 10.30 1.75 -25.81
C THR A 126 10.71 0.59 -24.90
N VAL A 127 10.92 0.92 -23.64
CA VAL A 127 11.16 -0.04 -22.56
C VAL A 127 9.90 -0.13 -21.74
N SER A 128 9.46 -1.36 -21.43
CA SER A 128 8.30 -1.59 -20.57
C SER A 128 8.59 -2.65 -19.53
N ALA A 129 8.01 -2.47 -18.34
CA ALA A 129 8.09 -3.45 -17.27
C ALA A 129 6.75 -3.57 -16.56
N THR A 130 6.52 -4.76 -16.00
CA THR A 130 5.33 -5.07 -15.20
C THR A 130 5.73 -5.57 -13.83
N TYR A 131 4.90 -5.23 -12.83
CA TYR A 131 5.09 -5.64 -11.44
C TYR A 131 3.72 -6.06 -10.84
N PRO A 132 3.63 -7.21 -10.16
CA PRO A 132 2.39 -7.64 -9.52
C PRO A 132 2.09 -6.76 -8.30
N CYS A 133 0.85 -6.32 -8.15
CA CYS A 133 0.41 -5.57 -6.98
C CYS A 133 -0.38 -6.46 -6.02
N ASP A 134 -0.12 -6.33 -4.71
CA ASP A 134 -0.85 -7.05 -3.67
C ASP A 134 -1.92 -6.16 -3.04
N MET A 135 -3.17 -6.40 -3.41
CA MET A 135 -4.36 -5.74 -2.87
C MET A 135 -5.11 -6.61 -1.84
N THR A 136 -4.40 -7.49 -1.15
CA THR A 136 -4.99 -8.34 -0.11
C THR A 136 -5.32 -7.51 1.13
N ILE A 137 -6.57 -7.61 1.61
CA ILE A 137 -7.00 -6.97 2.85
C ILE A 137 -6.69 -7.93 4.01
N PRO A 138 -5.82 -7.52 4.97
CA PRO A 138 -5.28 -8.42 5.98
C PRO A 138 -6.32 -9.06 6.91
N PHE A 139 -7.48 -8.44 7.12
CA PHE A 139 -8.50 -8.96 8.04
C PHE A 139 -9.62 -9.76 7.37
N LEU A 140 -9.82 -9.58 6.05
CA LEU A 140 -10.86 -10.28 5.30
C LEU A 140 -10.33 -11.48 4.51
N GLY A 141 -9.01 -11.63 4.38
CA GLY A 141 -8.40 -12.66 3.54
C GLY A 141 -8.84 -12.57 2.06
N ALA A 142 -9.56 -11.52 1.71
CA ALA A 142 -10.07 -11.29 0.38
C ALA A 142 -9.06 -10.45 -0.41
N ASN A 143 -8.70 -10.94 -1.58
CA ASN A 143 -7.95 -10.16 -2.54
C ASN A 143 -8.94 -9.31 -3.34
N PHE A 144 -8.92 -8.00 -3.11
CA PHE A 144 -9.87 -7.07 -3.73
C PHE A 144 -9.68 -6.96 -5.25
N TRP A 145 -8.46 -7.25 -5.72
CA TRP A 145 -8.13 -7.23 -7.16
C TRP A 145 -7.21 -8.41 -7.50
N PRO A 146 -7.76 -9.59 -7.72
CA PRO A 146 -6.98 -10.74 -8.14
C PRO A 146 -6.34 -10.44 -9.52
N ASN A 147 -5.07 -10.79 -9.68
CA ASN A 147 -4.28 -10.54 -10.89
C ASN A 147 -3.99 -9.05 -11.19
N CYS A 148 -3.91 -8.21 -10.16
CA CYS A 148 -3.45 -6.85 -10.30
C CYS A 148 -2.01 -6.82 -10.82
N THR A 149 -1.77 -6.08 -11.90
CA THR A 149 -0.42 -5.83 -12.43
C THR A 149 -0.24 -4.36 -12.72
N LEU A 150 0.81 -3.78 -12.18
CA LEU A 150 1.29 -2.46 -12.54
C LEU A 150 2.07 -2.59 -13.84
N SER A 151 1.84 -1.71 -14.79
CA SER A 151 2.64 -1.63 -16.01
C SER A 151 3.13 -0.21 -16.22
N SER A 152 4.38 -0.08 -16.58
CA SER A 152 4.97 1.20 -16.98
C SER A 152 5.74 1.03 -18.28
N GLN A 153 5.66 2.04 -19.13
CA GLN A 153 6.42 2.09 -20.38
C GLN A 153 6.96 3.49 -20.63
N THR A 154 8.17 3.56 -21.16
CA THR A 154 8.81 4.83 -21.50
C THR A 154 9.49 4.70 -22.85
N THR A 155 9.21 5.66 -23.72
CA THR A 155 9.84 5.74 -25.04
C THR A 155 10.87 6.86 -25.04
N VAL A 156 12.09 6.55 -25.41
CA VAL A 156 13.19 7.48 -25.51
C VAL A 156 13.75 7.44 -26.93
N ARG A 157 14.07 8.63 -27.47
CA ARG A 157 14.75 8.72 -28.76
C ARG A 157 16.27 8.62 -28.56
N VAL A 158 16.90 7.84 -29.38
CA VAL A 158 18.37 7.67 -29.41
C VAL A 158 18.96 8.84 -30.19
N GLU A 159 19.84 9.61 -29.54
CA GLU A 159 20.56 10.74 -30.16
C GLU A 159 21.89 10.34 -30.76
#